data_b7fd82eab9f7148ef91bc0db61a0f2c0
#
_entry.id   b7fd82eab9f7148ef91bc0db61a0f2c0
#
_cell.length_a   1.000
_cell.length_b   1.000
_cell.length_c   1.000
_cell.angle_alpha   90.00
_cell.angle_beta   90.00
_cell.angle_gamma   90.00
#
_symmetry.space_group_name_H-M   'P 1'
#
loop_
_entity.id
_entity.type
_entity.pdbx_description
1 polymer ?
#
loop_
_entity_poly.entity_id
_entity_poly.type
_entity_poly.pdbx_seq_one_letter_code
_entity_poly.pdbx_strand_id
1 'polypeptide(L)'
;MIKEPDIYGAGMEIMSSAAIDIPEDYRQGLRGMLDEEEEELSRFVLMSMLDNWEAAEDDRRAMCADTGVPRYFVKIGNEARIDGGPVALERALRRATADATHSIPLRPNRVHPLSRQDNNNNVGINAPEIEYSFEPDADWIDVTTVHKGGLFGTDYRML
;
A
#
# COMPACT_ATOMS: atom_id res chain seq x y z
N MET A 1 2.62 25.44 -5.57
CA MET A 1 3.49 24.97 -4.46
C MET A 1 2.71 23.91 -3.71
N ILE A 2 3.26 22.72 -3.60
CA ILE A 2 2.66 21.54 -2.97
C ILE A 2 2.91 21.61 -1.47
N LYS A 3 1.86 21.48 -0.66
CA LYS A 3 1.96 21.64 0.80
C LYS A 3 2.02 20.29 1.50
N GLU A 4 2.68 20.25 2.66
CA GLU A 4 2.77 19.03 3.48
C GLU A 4 1.40 18.39 3.81
N PRO A 5 0.33 19.15 4.16
CA PRO A 5 -1.00 18.57 4.38
C PRO A 5 -1.61 17.87 3.16
N ASP A 6 -1.32 18.35 1.95
CA ASP A 6 -1.83 17.73 0.72
C ASP A 6 -1.14 16.39 0.48
N ILE A 7 0.17 16.32 0.71
CA ILE A 7 0.97 15.09 0.62
C ILE A 7 0.51 14.07 1.68
N TYR A 8 0.28 14.53 2.90
CA TYR A 8 -0.24 13.70 3.98
C TYR A 8 -1.62 13.13 3.63
N GLY A 9 -2.55 13.97 3.15
CA GLY A 9 -3.88 13.55 2.74
C GLY A 9 -3.86 12.50 1.63
N ALA A 10 -3.07 12.75 0.57
CA ALA A 10 -2.86 11.79 -0.50
C ALA A 10 -2.23 10.47 0.03
N GLY A 11 -1.25 10.56 0.93
CA GLY A 11 -0.64 9.40 1.57
C GLY A 11 -1.65 8.55 2.33
N MET A 12 -2.56 9.15 3.08
CA MET A 12 -3.64 8.45 3.79
C MET A 12 -4.60 7.75 2.83
N GLU A 13 -4.99 8.44 1.75
CA GLU A 13 -5.91 7.91 0.74
C GLU A 13 -5.33 6.70 0.02
N ILE A 14 -4.10 6.81 -0.52
CA ILE A 14 -3.47 5.72 -1.25
C ILE A 14 -3.16 4.52 -0.34
N MET A 15 -2.81 4.75 0.94
CA MET A 15 -2.63 3.68 1.92
C MET A 15 -3.94 2.92 2.18
N SER A 16 -5.05 3.64 2.30
CA SER A 16 -6.37 3.05 2.47
C SER A 16 -6.77 2.23 1.25
N SER A 17 -6.67 2.84 0.08
CA SER A 17 -7.02 2.18 -1.18
C SER A 17 -6.19 0.91 -1.41
N ALA A 18 -4.87 0.99 -1.23
CA ALA A 18 -3.99 -0.17 -1.40
C ALA A 18 -4.26 -1.34 -0.43
N ALA A 19 -4.87 -1.07 0.73
CA ALA A 19 -5.17 -2.09 1.72
C ALA A 19 -6.55 -2.75 1.52
N ILE A 20 -7.50 -2.02 0.92
CA ILE A 20 -8.93 -2.36 0.93
C ILE A 20 -9.45 -2.62 -0.48
N ASP A 21 -9.10 -1.72 -1.42
CA ASP A 21 -9.72 -1.73 -2.75
C ASP A 21 -8.94 -2.67 -3.68
N ILE A 22 -9.67 -3.50 -4.42
CA ILE A 22 -9.08 -4.41 -5.42
C ILE A 22 -9.20 -3.78 -6.80
N PRO A 23 -8.10 -3.66 -7.56
CA PRO A 23 -8.14 -3.19 -8.94
C PRO A 23 -9.11 -4.01 -9.79
N GLU A 24 -9.88 -3.34 -10.65
CA GLU A 24 -10.95 -3.98 -11.42
C GLU A 24 -10.44 -5.06 -12.39
N ASP A 25 -9.24 -4.90 -12.95
CA ASP A 25 -8.59 -5.89 -13.80
C ASP A 25 -8.33 -7.22 -13.06
N TYR A 26 -7.91 -7.17 -11.79
CA TYR A 26 -7.77 -8.35 -10.94
C TYR A 26 -9.12 -9.02 -10.67
N ARG A 27 -10.14 -8.21 -10.39
CA ARG A 27 -11.50 -8.69 -10.13
C ARG A 27 -12.08 -9.39 -11.36
N GLN A 28 -11.92 -8.80 -12.53
CA GLN A 28 -12.34 -9.39 -13.80
C GLN A 28 -11.56 -10.67 -14.13
N GLY A 29 -10.25 -10.67 -13.86
CA GLY A 29 -9.42 -11.85 -14.02
C GLY A 29 -9.91 -13.02 -13.17
N LEU A 30 -10.20 -12.79 -11.88
CA LEU A 30 -10.73 -13.86 -11.01
C LEU A 30 -12.11 -14.34 -11.43
N ARG A 31 -13.00 -13.43 -11.83
CA ARG A 31 -14.33 -13.83 -12.35
C ARG A 31 -14.20 -14.68 -13.62
N GLY A 32 -13.30 -14.29 -14.55
CA GLY A 32 -13.03 -15.09 -15.74
C GLY A 32 -12.50 -16.49 -15.41
N MET A 33 -11.58 -16.59 -14.43
CA MET A 33 -11.10 -17.90 -13.96
C MET A 33 -12.23 -18.74 -13.35
N LEU A 34 -13.12 -18.12 -12.57
CA LEU A 34 -14.27 -18.81 -11.98
C LEU A 34 -15.25 -19.33 -13.03
N ASP A 35 -15.46 -18.59 -14.12
CA ASP A 35 -16.35 -18.97 -15.19
C ASP A 35 -15.82 -20.18 -15.99
N GLU A 36 -14.50 -20.31 -16.12
CA GLU A 36 -13.83 -21.41 -16.85
C GLU A 36 -13.48 -22.62 -15.95
N GLU A 37 -13.51 -22.48 -14.63
CA GLU A 37 -13.10 -23.52 -13.70
C GLU A 37 -14.21 -24.60 -13.57
N GLU A 38 -13.85 -25.87 -13.73
CA GLU A 38 -14.78 -27.00 -13.65
C GLU A 38 -14.67 -27.78 -12.34
N GLU A 39 -13.50 -27.68 -11.64
CA GLU A 39 -13.26 -28.43 -10.42
C GLU A 39 -13.95 -27.73 -9.23
N GLU A 40 -14.76 -28.48 -8.46
CA GLU A 40 -15.65 -27.95 -7.42
C GLU A 40 -14.88 -27.23 -6.30
N LEU A 41 -13.76 -27.80 -5.84
CA LEU A 41 -12.95 -27.21 -4.78
C LEU A 41 -12.30 -25.90 -5.24
N SER A 42 -11.77 -25.88 -6.46
CA SER A 42 -11.17 -24.67 -7.06
C SER A 42 -12.20 -23.57 -7.22
N ARG A 43 -13.40 -23.90 -7.69
CA ARG A 43 -14.54 -22.95 -7.75
C ARG A 43 -14.88 -22.38 -6.40
N PHE A 44 -14.98 -23.22 -5.37
CA PHE A 44 -15.25 -22.77 -4.00
C PHE A 44 -14.19 -21.79 -3.50
N VAL A 45 -12.91 -22.05 -3.77
CA VAL A 45 -11.81 -21.15 -3.39
C VAL A 45 -11.92 -19.80 -4.11
N LEU A 46 -12.13 -19.80 -5.42
CA LEU A 46 -12.28 -18.58 -6.22
C LEU A 46 -13.48 -17.73 -5.77
N MET A 47 -14.63 -18.37 -5.51
CA MET A 47 -15.80 -17.68 -4.93
C MET A 47 -15.48 -17.07 -3.58
N SER A 48 -14.83 -17.83 -2.68
CA SER A 48 -14.46 -17.32 -1.36
C SER A 48 -13.50 -16.14 -1.42
N MET A 49 -12.63 -16.08 -2.42
CA MET A 49 -11.77 -14.92 -2.66
C MET A 49 -12.57 -13.68 -3.08
N LEU A 50 -13.52 -13.84 -4.01
CA LEU A 50 -14.39 -12.75 -4.45
C LEU A 50 -15.26 -12.24 -3.30
N ASP A 51 -15.88 -13.14 -2.55
CA ASP A 51 -16.71 -12.79 -1.36
C ASP A 51 -15.88 -12.04 -0.31
N ASN A 52 -14.63 -12.47 -0.07
CA ASN A 52 -13.73 -11.78 0.84
C ASN A 52 -13.41 -10.36 0.38
N TRP A 53 -13.22 -10.15 -0.91
CA TRP A 53 -12.95 -8.81 -1.45
C TRP A 53 -14.17 -7.89 -1.29
N GLU A 54 -15.36 -8.38 -1.60
CA GLU A 54 -16.60 -7.61 -1.42
C GLU A 54 -16.79 -7.23 0.05
N ALA A 55 -16.59 -8.19 0.97
CA ALA A 55 -16.68 -7.92 2.40
C ALA A 55 -15.62 -6.91 2.90
N ALA A 56 -14.40 -6.95 2.36
CA ALA A 56 -13.34 -6.00 2.72
C ALA A 56 -13.69 -4.58 2.29
N GLU A 57 -14.24 -4.40 1.09
CA GLU A 57 -14.68 -3.10 0.58
C GLU A 57 -15.89 -2.56 1.35
N ASP A 58 -16.91 -3.40 1.57
CA ASP A 58 -18.14 -3.00 2.28
C ASP A 58 -17.88 -2.59 3.72
N ASP A 59 -17.05 -3.35 4.43
CA ASP A 59 -16.67 -3.09 5.81
C ASP A 59 -15.53 -2.06 5.96
N ARG A 60 -14.92 -1.61 4.86
CA ARG A 60 -13.73 -0.75 4.84
C ARG A 60 -12.60 -1.31 5.71
N ARG A 61 -12.27 -2.57 5.52
CA ARG A 61 -11.22 -3.30 6.24
C ARG A 61 -10.17 -3.86 5.28
N ALA A 62 -8.96 -4.08 5.81
CA ALA A 62 -7.92 -4.75 5.04
C ALA A 62 -8.37 -6.15 4.58
N MET A 63 -8.17 -6.44 3.30
CA MET A 63 -8.60 -7.69 2.66
C MET A 63 -7.89 -8.94 3.18
N CYS A 64 -6.79 -8.78 3.90
CA CYS A 64 -5.93 -9.88 4.34
C CYS A 64 -5.32 -9.58 5.70
N ALA A 65 -5.08 -10.63 6.51
CA ALA A 65 -4.39 -10.52 7.79
C ALA A 65 -2.91 -10.11 7.65
N ASP A 66 -2.27 -10.40 6.52
CA ASP A 66 -0.93 -9.91 6.17
C ASP A 66 -1.06 -8.59 5.40
N THR A 67 -1.32 -7.50 6.11
CA THR A 67 -1.52 -6.18 5.51
C THR A 67 -0.25 -5.58 4.91
N GLY A 68 0.90 -6.22 5.08
CA GLY A 68 2.15 -5.84 4.46
C GLY A 68 2.88 -4.67 5.12
N VAL A 69 4.10 -4.45 4.65
CA VAL A 69 4.92 -3.28 4.98
C VAL A 69 4.76 -2.26 3.86
N PRO A 70 4.35 -1.02 4.15
CA PRO A 70 4.20 0.00 3.13
C PRO A 70 5.54 0.35 2.47
N ARG A 71 5.50 0.47 1.16
CA ARG A 71 6.61 0.96 0.33
C ARG A 71 6.08 2.02 -0.62
N TYR A 72 6.79 3.13 -0.76
CA TYR A 72 6.41 4.21 -1.64
C TYR A 72 7.37 4.34 -2.81
N PHE A 73 6.81 4.58 -3.98
CA PHE A 73 7.52 5.02 -5.18
C PHE A 73 7.08 6.46 -5.45
N VAL A 74 8.03 7.38 -5.34
CA VAL A 74 7.77 8.81 -5.45
C VAL A 74 8.49 9.35 -6.68
N LYS A 75 7.72 9.82 -7.67
CA LYS A 75 8.26 10.51 -8.82
C LYS A 75 8.08 12.01 -8.63
N ILE A 76 9.18 12.75 -8.71
CA ILE A 76 9.20 14.20 -8.45
C ILE A 76 9.54 14.91 -9.76
N GLY A 77 8.67 15.81 -10.18
CA GLY A 77 8.92 16.70 -11.30
C GLY A 77 10.03 17.71 -10.99
N ASN A 78 10.91 17.97 -11.96
CA ASN A 78 12.03 18.89 -11.81
C ASN A 78 11.59 20.31 -11.42
N GLU A 79 10.40 20.74 -11.88
CA GLU A 79 9.82 22.04 -11.56
C GLU A 79 8.89 22.02 -10.34
N ALA A 80 8.68 20.85 -9.72
CA ALA A 80 7.84 20.74 -8.54
C ALA A 80 8.40 21.55 -7.36
N ARG A 81 7.53 22.30 -6.70
CA ARG A 81 7.89 23.12 -5.53
C ARG A 81 7.15 22.62 -4.30
N ILE A 82 7.89 22.02 -3.39
CA ILE A 82 7.39 21.46 -2.15
C ILE A 82 7.66 22.45 -1.03
N ASP A 83 6.63 22.83 -0.28
CA ASP A 83 6.80 23.64 0.93
C ASP A 83 7.52 22.81 2.00
N GLY A 84 8.65 23.32 2.48
CA GLY A 84 9.55 22.58 3.37
C GLY A 84 10.43 21.51 2.69
N GLY A 85 10.38 21.41 1.35
CA GLY A 85 11.28 20.58 0.54
C GLY A 85 11.09 19.06 0.71
N PRO A 86 12.08 18.27 0.26
CA PRO A 86 12.02 16.80 0.33
C PRO A 86 11.84 16.25 1.75
N VAL A 87 12.35 16.95 2.75
CA VAL A 87 12.19 16.54 4.17
C VAL A 87 10.73 16.59 4.61
N ALA A 88 9.98 17.62 4.16
CA ALA A 88 8.54 17.72 4.44
C ALA A 88 7.75 16.61 3.73
N LEU A 89 8.12 16.28 2.49
CA LEU A 89 7.54 15.15 1.75
C LEU A 89 7.72 13.83 2.50
N GLU A 90 8.95 13.50 2.88
CA GLU A 90 9.23 12.26 3.62
C GLU A 90 8.48 12.23 4.97
N ARG A 91 8.49 13.32 5.71
CA ARG A 91 7.78 13.44 6.98
C ARG A 91 6.27 13.23 6.82
N ALA A 92 5.66 13.79 5.79
CA ALA A 92 4.24 13.62 5.48
C ALA A 92 3.89 12.16 5.20
N LEU A 93 4.66 11.47 4.36
CA LEU A 93 4.44 10.06 4.04
C LEU A 93 4.65 9.14 5.25
N ARG A 94 5.68 9.39 6.06
CA ARG A 94 5.92 8.64 7.31
C ARG A 94 4.79 8.84 8.31
N ARG A 95 4.29 10.06 8.45
CA ARG A 95 3.13 10.36 9.30
C ARG A 95 1.87 9.68 8.78
N ALA A 96 1.60 9.76 7.47
CA ALA A 96 0.47 9.07 6.84
C ALA A 96 0.54 7.55 7.10
N THR A 97 1.73 6.94 6.98
CA THR A 97 1.94 5.53 7.30
C THR A 97 1.56 5.18 8.74
N ALA A 98 2.02 5.99 9.70
CA ALA A 98 1.72 5.76 11.12
C ALA A 98 0.22 5.86 11.40
N ASP A 99 -0.41 6.93 10.91
CA ASP A 99 -1.83 7.20 11.16
C ASP A 99 -2.73 6.20 10.41
N ALA A 100 -2.38 5.83 9.17
CA ALA A 100 -3.10 4.81 8.41
C ALA A 100 -3.01 3.41 9.06
N THR A 101 -1.87 3.07 9.65
CA THR A 101 -1.72 1.79 10.37
C THR A 101 -2.77 1.63 11.47
N HIS A 102 -3.13 2.72 12.14
CA HIS A 102 -4.15 2.70 13.20
C HIS A 102 -5.57 2.86 12.66
N SER A 103 -5.79 3.74 11.70
CA SER A 103 -7.14 4.07 11.22
C SER A 103 -7.75 3.00 10.32
N ILE A 104 -6.92 2.25 9.59
CA ILE A 104 -7.34 1.14 8.70
C ILE A 104 -7.29 -0.22 9.44
N PRO A 105 -7.02 -0.30 10.70
CA PRO A 105 -6.33 -1.28 11.54
C PRO A 105 -5.41 -2.25 10.78
N LEU A 106 -4.37 -1.71 10.18
CA LEU A 106 -3.32 -2.52 9.57
C LEU A 106 -2.47 -3.21 10.64
N ARG A 107 -1.95 -4.39 10.31
CA ARG A 107 -1.00 -5.06 11.18
C ARG A 107 0.31 -4.28 11.24
N PRO A 108 0.87 -3.96 12.41
CA PRO A 108 2.22 -3.42 12.52
C PRO A 108 3.24 -4.54 12.25
N ASN A 109 3.80 -4.53 11.05
CA ASN A 109 4.73 -5.58 10.60
C ASN A 109 6.20 -5.23 10.82
N ARG A 110 6.48 -4.06 11.44
CA ARG A 110 7.83 -3.51 11.55
C ARG A 110 8.35 -3.59 12.98
N VAL A 111 9.33 -4.45 13.21
CA VAL A 111 10.06 -4.53 14.47
C VAL A 111 11.54 -4.19 14.28
N HIS A 112 12.16 -3.61 15.29
CA HIS A 112 13.57 -3.30 15.26
C HIS A 112 14.40 -4.61 15.22
N PRO A 113 15.35 -4.78 14.29
CA PRO A 113 16.00 -6.05 14.04
C PRO A 113 16.80 -6.61 15.23
N LEU A 114 17.38 -5.72 16.05
CA LEU A 114 18.20 -6.12 17.20
C LEU A 114 17.39 -6.14 18.51
N SER A 115 16.73 -5.02 18.87
CA SER A 115 16.00 -4.90 20.13
C SER A 115 14.64 -5.58 20.12
N ARG A 116 14.11 -5.94 18.94
CA ARG A 116 12.75 -6.46 18.70
C ARG A 116 11.63 -5.53 19.17
N GLN A 117 11.97 -4.27 19.41
CA GLN A 117 10.98 -3.26 19.76
C GLN A 117 10.06 -2.98 18.56
N ASP A 118 8.76 -2.96 18.82
CA ASP A 118 7.71 -2.61 17.87
C ASP A 118 7.12 -1.26 18.25
N ASN A 119 7.05 -0.34 17.28
CA ASN A 119 6.41 0.95 17.44
C ASN A 119 4.91 0.91 17.13
N ASN A 120 4.39 -0.24 16.70
CA ASN A 120 2.98 -0.48 16.35
C ASN A 120 2.42 0.47 15.25
N ASN A 121 3.26 1.00 14.37
CA ASN A 121 2.85 2.01 13.39
C ASN A 121 3.49 1.87 12.01
N ASN A 122 4.18 0.78 11.74
CA ASN A 122 4.93 0.52 10.49
C ASN A 122 6.01 1.57 10.14
N VAL A 123 6.40 2.43 11.10
CA VAL A 123 7.45 3.44 10.91
C VAL A 123 8.68 3.10 11.75
N GLY A 124 9.85 3.17 11.16
CA GLY A 124 11.11 2.89 11.83
C GLY A 124 12.33 3.22 10.96
N ILE A 125 13.46 2.61 11.26
CA ILE A 125 14.66 2.76 10.42
C ILE A 125 14.37 2.10 9.06
N ASN A 126 14.52 2.86 7.98
CA ASN A 126 14.22 2.44 6.59
C ASN A 126 12.79 1.88 6.40
N ALA A 127 11.83 2.37 7.19
CA ALA A 127 10.42 2.01 7.03
C ALA A 127 9.51 3.22 7.32
N PRO A 128 8.55 3.52 6.42
CA PRO A 128 8.39 2.90 5.11
C PRO A 128 9.62 3.10 4.24
N GLU A 129 9.87 2.18 3.31
CA GLU A 129 10.87 2.37 2.25
C GLU A 129 10.29 3.36 1.24
N ILE A 130 11.08 4.38 0.87
CA ILE A 130 10.68 5.39 -0.10
C ILE A 130 11.72 5.44 -1.20
N GLU A 131 11.32 5.05 -2.41
CA GLU A 131 12.15 5.12 -3.61
C GLU A 131 11.81 6.38 -4.39
N TYR A 132 12.83 7.14 -4.77
CA TYR A 132 12.66 8.40 -5.49
C TYR A 132 13.11 8.27 -6.93
N SER A 133 12.30 8.81 -7.83
CA SER A 133 12.64 9.04 -9.24
C SER A 133 12.29 10.46 -9.64
N PHE A 134 12.82 10.93 -10.77
CA PHE A 134 12.65 12.31 -11.21
C PHE A 134 12.12 12.37 -12.65
N GLU A 135 11.25 13.34 -12.90
CA GLU A 135 10.66 13.59 -14.20
C GLU A 135 11.09 14.95 -14.71
N PRO A 136 11.73 15.04 -15.90
CA PRO A 136 12.04 16.31 -16.53
C PRO A 136 10.77 17.10 -16.85
N ASP A 137 10.86 18.43 -16.82
CA ASP A 137 9.82 19.36 -17.27
C ASP A 137 8.43 19.19 -16.63
N ALA A 138 8.37 18.58 -15.45
CA ALA A 138 7.13 18.35 -14.69
C ALA A 138 7.09 19.19 -13.41
N ASP A 139 5.90 19.66 -12.99
CA ASP A 139 5.70 20.47 -11.80
C ASP A 139 4.87 19.76 -10.71
N TRP A 140 4.65 18.46 -10.87
CA TRP A 140 3.86 17.60 -9.99
C TRP A 140 4.72 16.59 -9.22
N ILE A 141 4.09 15.96 -8.24
CA ILE A 141 4.61 14.77 -7.55
C ILE A 141 3.59 13.66 -7.76
N ASP A 142 4.07 12.49 -8.19
CA ASP A 142 3.29 11.27 -8.24
C ASP A 142 3.76 10.32 -7.13
N VAL A 143 2.81 9.77 -6.37
CA VAL A 143 3.09 8.87 -5.25
C VAL A 143 2.29 7.60 -5.42
N THR A 144 2.99 6.49 -5.59
CA THR A 144 2.42 5.15 -5.60
C THR A 144 2.81 4.43 -4.33
N THR A 145 1.88 3.70 -3.71
CA THR A 145 2.17 2.83 -2.57
C THR A 145 1.89 1.37 -2.90
N VAL A 146 2.71 0.50 -2.34
CA VAL A 146 2.51 -0.95 -2.37
C VAL A 146 2.66 -1.48 -0.95
N HIS A 147 1.71 -2.28 -0.51
CA HIS A 147 1.80 -3.01 0.74
C HIS A 147 2.46 -4.36 0.48
N LYS A 148 3.75 -4.49 0.83
CA LYS A 148 4.51 -5.73 0.60
C LYS A 148 4.30 -6.69 1.76
N GLY A 149 3.51 -7.74 1.51
CA GLY A 149 3.33 -8.84 2.45
C GLY A 149 4.65 -9.60 2.69
N GLY A 150 4.85 -10.06 3.91
CA GLY A 150 6.04 -10.82 4.32
C GLY A 150 5.76 -12.31 4.58
N LEU A 151 4.49 -12.66 4.77
CA LEU A 151 4.11 -14.02 5.15
C LEU A 151 3.92 -14.93 3.92
N PHE A 152 3.26 -14.44 2.87
CA PHE A 152 2.90 -15.25 1.69
C PHE A 152 3.50 -14.74 0.37
N GLY A 153 4.06 -13.57 0.35
CA GLY A 153 4.43 -12.86 -0.90
C GLY A 153 5.91 -12.85 -1.23
N THR A 154 6.71 -13.82 -0.72
CA THR A 154 8.17 -13.80 -0.90
C THR A 154 8.67 -14.67 -2.05
N ASP A 155 7.82 -15.40 -2.73
CA ASP A 155 8.20 -16.21 -3.88
C ASP A 155 8.39 -15.35 -5.14
N TYR A 156 9.62 -14.91 -5.35
CA TYR A 156 10.05 -14.42 -6.66
C TYR A 156 10.50 -15.61 -7.51
N ARG A 157 9.73 -15.97 -8.50
CA ARG A 157 10.23 -16.79 -9.58
C ARG A 157 10.65 -15.87 -10.72
N MET A 158 11.94 -15.73 -10.92
CA MET A 158 12.45 -15.25 -12.20
C MET A 158 12.33 -16.41 -13.19
N LEU A 159 11.48 -16.23 -14.20
CA LEU A 159 11.39 -17.12 -15.36
C LEU A 159 12.45 -16.70 -16.39
#